data_851b4685ca13f98286fdb7d69bc6387e
#
_entry.id   851b4685ca13f98286fdb7d69bc6387e
#
_cell.length_a   1.000
_cell.length_b   1.000
_cell.length_c   1.000
_cell.angle_alpha   90.00
_cell.angle_beta   90.00
_cell.angle_gamma   90.00
#
_symmetry.space_group_name_H-M   'P 1'
#
loop_
_entity.id
_entity.type
_entity.pdbx_description
1 polymer ?
#
loop_
_entity_poly.entity_id
_entity_poly.type
_entity_poly.pdbx_seq_one_letter_code
_entity_poly.pdbx_strand_id
1 'polypeptide(L)'
;MNLMQVIRAIERVAAEQPAIGTIVRNDIFRLNAAPSVRYGAFAWLQGDHRTNPQSGLMQYSFTFFYADRLTEDAGNEIEVQSVGIETLDNILRTLQNAAIWPGEVSFTTFNQRFSDECAGVFCQVTLEVAKDGVCPAEYEFLVNDGEYNLDFNEDYKIWVWHTQARDIFIIK
;
A
#
# COMPACT_ATOMS: atom_id res chain seq x y z
N MET A 1 -7.70 9.53 -4.17
CA MET A 1 -7.99 8.70 -2.97
C MET A 1 -7.75 9.48 -1.70
N ASN A 2 -8.62 9.31 -0.68
CA ASN A 2 -8.41 9.86 0.65
C ASN A 2 -7.76 8.84 1.60
N LEU A 3 -7.31 9.30 2.78
CA LEU A 3 -6.61 8.46 3.76
C LEU A 3 -7.41 7.20 4.15
N MET A 4 -8.72 7.31 4.36
CA MET A 4 -9.55 6.15 4.74
C MET A 4 -9.65 5.10 3.64
N GLN A 5 -9.64 5.52 2.37
CA GLN A 5 -9.61 4.61 1.23
C GLN A 5 -8.27 3.88 1.15
N VAL A 6 -7.15 4.58 1.41
CA VAL A 6 -5.82 3.97 1.46
C VAL A 6 -5.73 2.95 2.61
N ILE A 7 -6.19 3.32 3.82
CA ILE A 7 -6.21 2.40 4.97
C ILE A 7 -7.04 1.14 4.66
N ARG A 8 -8.23 1.29 4.09
CA ARG A 8 -9.07 0.15 3.71
C ARG A 8 -8.41 -0.74 2.65
N ALA A 9 -7.68 -0.14 1.71
CA ALA A 9 -6.93 -0.90 0.72
C ALA A 9 -5.80 -1.70 1.37
N ILE A 10 -5.02 -1.07 2.28
CA ILE A 10 -3.96 -1.76 3.05
C ILE A 10 -4.54 -2.96 3.81
N GLU A 11 -5.61 -2.76 4.57
CA GLU A 11 -6.21 -3.81 5.37
C GLU A 11 -6.80 -4.95 4.54
N ARG A 12 -7.44 -4.62 3.42
CA ARG A 12 -7.96 -5.63 2.49
C ARG A 12 -6.85 -6.48 1.91
N VAL A 13 -5.80 -5.84 1.39
CA VAL A 13 -4.65 -6.55 0.80
C VAL A 13 -3.92 -7.39 1.85
N ALA A 14 -3.78 -6.87 3.08
CA ALA A 14 -3.19 -7.62 4.17
C ALA A 14 -4.04 -8.85 4.57
N ALA A 15 -5.37 -8.70 4.61
CA ALA A 15 -6.28 -9.80 4.93
C ALA A 15 -6.28 -10.93 3.86
N GLU A 16 -5.87 -10.64 2.64
CA GLU A 16 -5.73 -11.61 1.55
C GLU A 16 -4.41 -12.40 1.63
N GLN A 17 -3.45 -11.99 2.48
CA GLN A 17 -2.17 -12.69 2.62
C GLN A 17 -2.32 -13.94 3.50
N PRO A 18 -1.95 -15.12 3.02
CA PRO A 18 -2.13 -16.37 3.78
C PRO A 18 -1.29 -16.42 5.08
N ALA A 19 -0.18 -15.68 5.13
CA ALA A 19 0.69 -15.60 6.29
C ALA A 19 0.14 -14.67 7.38
N ILE A 20 -0.98 -13.95 7.15
CA ILE A 20 -1.53 -13.01 8.12
C ILE A 20 -2.75 -13.58 8.83
N GLY A 21 -2.61 -13.84 10.13
CA GLY A 21 -3.69 -14.28 11.02
C GLY A 21 -4.40 -13.15 11.75
N THR A 22 -3.72 -12.02 11.99
CA THR A 22 -4.28 -10.87 12.71
C THR A 22 -3.78 -9.56 12.11
N ILE A 23 -4.68 -8.57 12.03
CA ILE A 23 -4.34 -7.19 11.65
C ILE A 23 -4.52 -6.28 12.84
N VAL A 24 -3.47 -5.54 13.21
CA VAL A 24 -3.45 -4.58 14.31
C VAL A 24 -3.34 -3.15 13.76
N ARG A 25 -4.24 -2.30 14.21
CA ARG A 25 -4.43 -0.94 13.69
C ARG A 25 -3.79 0.08 14.58
N ASN A 26 -2.87 0.85 14.03
CA ASN A 26 -2.27 2.07 14.62
C ASN A 26 -1.76 1.92 16.07
N ASP A 27 -1.47 0.69 16.49
CA ASP A 27 -1.00 0.39 17.84
C ASP A 27 -0.22 -0.93 17.89
N ILE A 28 1.09 -0.86 17.75
CA ILE A 28 1.95 -2.05 17.82
C ILE A 28 1.93 -2.71 19.22
N PHE A 29 1.65 -1.94 20.29
CA PHE A 29 1.64 -2.48 21.64
C PHE A 29 0.46 -3.43 21.89
N ARG A 30 -0.57 -3.38 21.04
CA ARG A 30 -1.65 -4.38 21.09
C ARG A 30 -1.20 -5.79 20.72
N LEU A 31 -0.07 -5.93 20.05
CA LEU A 31 0.55 -7.25 19.83
C LEU A 31 0.95 -7.89 21.16
N ASN A 32 1.31 -7.06 22.16
CA ASN A 32 1.69 -7.53 23.49
C ASN A 32 0.50 -7.81 24.43
N ALA A 33 -0.63 -7.18 24.19
CA ALA A 33 -1.70 -7.07 25.21
C ALA A 33 -2.89 -8.00 24.96
N ALA A 34 -3.00 -8.59 23.79
CA ALA A 34 -4.20 -9.35 23.43
C ALA A 34 -3.96 -10.86 23.49
N PRO A 35 -4.61 -11.59 24.41
CA PRO A 35 -4.54 -13.05 24.45
C PRO A 35 -5.13 -13.74 23.21
N SER A 36 -5.72 -12.95 22.30
CA SER A 36 -6.37 -13.45 21.08
C SER A 36 -5.58 -13.19 19.79
N VAL A 37 -4.35 -12.69 19.87
CA VAL A 37 -3.53 -12.48 18.66
C VAL A 37 -3.17 -13.83 18.06
N ARG A 38 -3.65 -14.07 16.85
CA ARG A 38 -3.11 -15.14 16.01
C ARG A 38 -1.86 -14.61 15.34
N TYR A 39 -0.75 -15.27 15.52
CA TYR A 39 0.48 -15.02 14.82
C TYR A 39 0.34 -15.52 13.36
N GLY A 40 1.21 -15.11 12.50
CA GLY A 40 1.49 -14.07 11.65
C GLY A 40 0.72 -12.75 11.81
N ALA A 41 1.19 -11.86 12.61
CA ALA A 41 0.48 -10.64 12.84
C ALA A 41 1.03 -9.52 11.93
N PHE A 42 0.13 -8.83 11.24
CA PHE A 42 0.43 -7.61 10.51
C PHE A 42 -0.05 -6.41 11.33
N ALA A 43 0.83 -5.45 11.54
CA ALA A 43 0.49 -4.19 12.17
C ALA A 43 0.89 -3.01 11.28
N TRP A 44 0.11 -1.94 11.33
CA TRP A 44 0.50 -0.69 10.70
C TRP A 44 0.36 0.48 11.65
N LEU A 45 1.31 1.41 11.56
CA LEU A 45 1.29 2.68 12.26
C LEU A 45 1.22 3.80 11.22
N GLN A 46 0.42 4.81 11.53
CA GLN A 46 0.29 6.00 10.72
C GLN A 46 1.42 6.98 11.05
N GLY A 47 2.08 7.50 10.02
CA GLY A 47 3.08 8.54 10.11
C GLY A 47 2.57 9.88 9.56
N ASP A 48 3.49 10.72 9.12
CA ASP A 48 3.19 12.02 8.54
C ASP A 48 2.51 11.90 7.17
N HIS A 49 1.69 12.89 6.86
CA HIS A 49 1.03 13.01 5.56
C HIS A 49 1.43 14.31 4.89
N ARG A 50 1.67 14.24 3.60
CA ARG A 50 2.12 15.39 2.82
C ARG A 50 1.31 15.49 1.53
N THR A 51 1.12 16.71 1.06
CA THR A 51 0.63 16.97 -0.28
C THR A 51 1.73 17.61 -1.11
N ASN A 52 1.88 17.16 -2.34
CA ASN A 52 2.71 17.84 -3.31
C ASN A 52 1.80 18.61 -4.27
N PRO A 53 1.70 19.96 -4.12
CA PRO A 53 0.83 20.76 -4.96
C PRO A 53 1.19 20.73 -6.45
N GLN A 54 2.47 20.49 -6.77
CA GLN A 54 2.97 20.47 -8.15
C GLN A 54 2.63 19.17 -8.88
N SER A 55 2.70 18.02 -8.15
CA SER A 55 2.39 16.71 -8.75
C SER A 55 0.92 16.32 -8.63
N GLY A 56 0.12 17.05 -7.83
CA GLY A 56 -1.26 16.65 -7.52
C GLY A 56 -1.38 15.35 -6.71
N LEU A 57 -0.28 14.85 -6.17
CA LEU A 57 -0.24 13.62 -5.39
C LEU A 57 -0.38 13.91 -3.89
N MET A 58 -1.02 12.98 -3.21
CA MET A 58 -0.99 12.87 -1.75
C MET A 58 -0.01 11.78 -1.35
N GLN A 59 0.78 12.08 -0.33
CA GLN A 59 1.74 11.16 0.26
C GLN A 59 1.29 10.80 1.66
N TYR A 60 1.09 9.52 1.90
CA TYR A 60 0.71 8.96 3.20
C TYR A 60 1.83 8.07 3.71
N SER A 61 2.47 8.44 4.81
CA SER A 61 3.53 7.62 5.41
C SER A 61 2.95 6.64 6.42
N PHE A 62 3.46 5.41 6.36
CA PHE A 62 3.12 4.33 7.27
C PHE A 62 4.38 3.58 7.69
N THR A 63 4.29 2.91 8.83
CA THR A 63 5.23 1.85 9.19
C THR A 63 4.46 0.54 9.24
N PHE A 64 4.87 -0.43 8.43
CA PHE A 64 4.30 -1.77 8.41
C PHE A 64 5.19 -2.71 9.21
N PHE A 65 4.54 -3.61 9.95
CA PHE A 65 5.20 -4.64 10.74
C PHE A 65 4.60 -6.00 10.39
N TYR A 66 5.45 -6.99 10.30
CA TYR A 66 5.07 -8.40 10.36
C TYR A 66 5.78 -9.03 11.53
N ALA A 67 5.06 -9.78 12.35
CA ALA A 67 5.61 -10.50 13.50
C ALA A 67 5.02 -11.90 13.60
N ASP A 68 5.86 -12.87 13.91
CA ASP A 68 5.44 -14.24 14.22
C ASP A 68 6.21 -14.80 15.41
N ARG A 69 5.67 -15.87 16.00
CA ARG A 69 6.26 -16.51 17.18
C ARG A 69 7.53 -17.25 16.84
N LEU A 70 8.49 -17.15 17.74
CA LEU A 70 9.65 -18.02 17.72
C LEU A 70 9.33 -19.37 18.37
N THR A 71 9.99 -20.42 17.88
CA THR A 71 10.07 -21.70 18.58
C THR A 71 10.90 -21.55 19.86
N GLU A 72 10.76 -22.48 20.84
CA GLU A 72 11.45 -22.42 22.12
C GLU A 72 12.98 -22.27 22.01
N ASP A 73 13.57 -22.76 20.91
CA ASP A 73 14.99 -22.66 20.61
C ASP A 73 15.36 -21.49 19.68
N ALA A 74 14.37 -20.66 19.33
CA ALA A 74 14.49 -19.58 18.33
C ALA A 74 15.02 -20.03 16.95
N GLY A 75 14.97 -21.34 16.66
CA GLY A 75 15.55 -21.90 15.43
C GLY A 75 14.85 -21.46 14.15
N ASN A 76 13.61 -20.93 14.24
CA ASN A 76 12.83 -20.44 13.10
C ASN A 76 12.96 -18.92 12.86
N GLU A 77 13.86 -18.21 13.50
CA GLU A 77 13.97 -16.75 13.39
C GLU A 77 14.14 -16.28 11.93
N ILE A 78 15.09 -16.87 11.20
CA ILE A 78 15.38 -16.49 9.80
C ILE A 78 14.17 -16.82 8.90
N GLU A 79 13.50 -17.93 9.15
CA GLU A 79 12.30 -18.31 8.41
C GLU A 79 11.17 -17.28 8.60
N VAL A 80 10.90 -16.89 9.84
CA VAL A 80 9.92 -15.86 10.18
C VAL A 80 10.26 -14.53 9.51
N GLN A 81 11.51 -14.13 9.56
CA GLN A 81 11.97 -12.89 8.92
C GLN A 81 11.83 -12.96 7.39
N SER A 82 12.16 -14.09 6.78
CA SER A 82 12.01 -14.31 5.34
C SER A 82 10.54 -14.23 4.90
N VAL A 83 9.66 -14.93 5.61
CA VAL A 83 8.21 -14.87 5.36
C VAL A 83 7.68 -13.46 5.54
N GLY A 84 8.19 -12.73 6.54
CA GLY A 84 7.82 -11.34 6.79
C GLY A 84 8.19 -10.41 5.64
N ILE A 85 9.41 -10.52 5.11
CA ILE A 85 9.86 -9.73 3.94
C ILE A 85 8.97 -10.02 2.74
N GLU A 86 8.76 -11.30 2.42
CA GLU A 86 7.93 -11.71 1.29
C GLU A 86 6.49 -11.21 1.44
N THR A 87 5.91 -11.33 2.63
CA THR A 87 4.54 -10.89 2.91
C THR A 87 4.38 -9.38 2.75
N LEU A 88 5.30 -8.59 3.32
CA LEU A 88 5.25 -7.14 3.19
C LEU A 88 5.51 -6.68 1.74
N ASP A 89 6.44 -7.31 1.02
CA ASP A 89 6.69 -7.02 -0.39
C ASP A 89 5.45 -7.33 -1.26
N ASN A 90 4.78 -8.45 -1.01
CA ASN A 90 3.55 -8.81 -1.72
C ASN A 90 2.41 -7.81 -1.45
N ILE A 91 2.28 -7.32 -0.22
CA ILE A 91 1.32 -6.25 0.11
C ILE A 91 1.63 -5.01 -0.71
N LEU A 92 2.89 -4.56 -0.73
CA LEU A 92 3.30 -3.35 -1.45
C LEU A 92 3.06 -3.46 -2.96
N ARG A 93 3.40 -4.60 -3.56
CA ARG A 93 3.13 -4.88 -4.99
C ARG A 93 1.64 -4.90 -5.31
N THR A 94 0.83 -5.47 -4.42
CA THR A 94 -0.63 -5.52 -4.61
C THR A 94 -1.24 -4.12 -4.49
N LEU A 95 -0.76 -3.28 -3.57
CA LEU A 95 -1.16 -1.87 -3.46
C LEU A 95 -0.81 -1.09 -4.73
N GLN A 96 0.36 -1.33 -5.33
CA GLN A 96 0.75 -0.72 -6.60
C GLN A 96 -0.23 -1.03 -7.72
N ASN A 97 -0.73 -2.27 -7.80
CA ASN A 97 -1.76 -2.65 -8.77
C ASN A 97 -3.11 -1.92 -8.53
N ALA A 98 -3.34 -1.43 -7.32
CA ALA A 98 -4.52 -0.63 -6.95
C ALA A 98 -4.29 0.89 -7.10
N ALA A 99 -3.29 1.31 -7.86
CA ALA A 99 -2.89 2.72 -8.05
C ALA A 99 -2.51 3.45 -6.74
N ILE A 100 -1.92 2.71 -5.81
CA ILE A 100 -1.28 3.21 -4.59
C ILE A 100 0.20 2.89 -4.73
N TRP A 101 1.02 3.89 -5.03
CA TRP A 101 2.42 3.67 -5.37
C TRP A 101 3.31 3.77 -4.13
N PRO A 102 3.94 2.66 -3.69
CA PRO A 102 4.97 2.73 -2.68
C PRO A 102 6.24 3.33 -3.28
N GLY A 103 6.89 4.20 -2.51
CA GLY A 103 8.24 4.66 -2.81
C GLY A 103 9.28 3.55 -2.58
N GLU A 104 10.55 3.94 -2.55
CA GLU A 104 11.63 3.01 -2.16
C GLU A 104 11.44 2.57 -0.71
N VAL A 105 11.55 1.26 -0.48
CA VAL A 105 11.29 0.65 0.83
C VAL A 105 12.48 -0.23 1.23
N SER A 106 12.94 -0.05 2.46
CA SER A 106 13.92 -0.92 3.09
C SER A 106 13.27 -1.74 4.20
N PHE A 107 13.58 -3.02 4.22
CA PHE A 107 13.10 -3.94 5.24
C PHE A 107 14.14 -4.08 6.36
N THR A 108 13.69 -3.93 7.60
CA THR A 108 14.53 -4.10 8.79
C THR A 108 13.98 -5.26 9.61
N THR A 109 14.82 -6.24 9.89
CA THR A 109 14.48 -7.38 10.72
C THR A 109 14.59 -7.05 12.21
N PHE A 110 13.80 -7.72 13.03
CA PHE A 110 13.90 -7.65 14.48
C PHE A 110 13.66 -9.02 15.11
N ASN A 111 14.15 -9.19 16.31
CA ASN A 111 13.91 -10.35 17.17
C ASN A 111 13.61 -9.90 18.60
N GLN A 112 12.87 -10.73 19.35
CA GLN A 112 12.62 -10.61 20.80
C GLN A 112 12.12 -9.22 21.26
N ARG A 113 11.28 -8.55 20.47
CA ARG A 113 10.84 -7.18 20.82
C ARG A 113 9.53 -7.10 21.60
N PHE A 114 8.83 -8.21 21.77
CA PHE A 114 7.54 -8.26 22.45
C PHE A 114 7.60 -9.13 23.68
N SER A 115 6.58 -9.07 24.54
CA SER A 115 6.49 -9.93 25.75
C SER A 115 6.43 -11.42 25.39
N ASP A 116 5.90 -11.74 24.22
CA ASP A 116 6.04 -13.05 23.61
C ASP A 116 7.32 -13.06 22.79
N GLU A 117 8.04 -14.18 22.77
CA GLU A 117 9.24 -14.33 21.94
C GLU A 117 8.84 -14.35 20.45
N CYS A 118 8.91 -13.19 19.84
CA CYS A 118 8.57 -12.97 18.43
C CYS A 118 9.74 -12.43 17.64
N ALA A 119 9.86 -12.86 16.40
CA ALA A 119 10.69 -12.21 15.39
C ALA A 119 9.80 -11.59 14.32
N GLY A 120 10.41 -10.80 13.47
CA GLY A 120 9.69 -10.22 12.35
C GLY A 120 10.47 -9.21 11.56
N VAL A 121 9.71 -8.42 10.81
CA VAL A 121 10.23 -7.40 9.90
C VAL A 121 9.36 -6.16 9.99
N PHE A 122 9.97 -5.01 9.84
CA PHE A 122 9.23 -3.78 9.62
C PHE A 122 9.83 -2.98 8.45
N CYS A 123 8.99 -2.15 7.85
CA CYS A 123 9.40 -1.19 6.85
C CYS A 123 8.67 0.14 7.03
N GLN A 124 9.34 1.23 6.69
CA GLN A 124 8.71 2.53 6.54
C GLN A 124 8.40 2.74 5.07
N VAL A 125 7.18 3.11 4.77
CA VAL A 125 6.71 3.31 3.41
C VAL A 125 5.96 4.62 3.27
N THR A 126 6.21 5.33 2.18
CA THR A 126 5.40 6.48 1.77
C THR A 126 4.59 6.04 0.55
N LEU A 127 3.27 6.02 0.72
CA LEU A 127 2.32 5.67 -0.33
C LEU A 127 1.86 6.92 -1.04
N GLU A 128 2.06 6.97 -2.34
CA GLU A 128 1.61 8.06 -3.20
C GLU A 128 0.30 7.68 -3.88
N VAL A 129 -0.66 8.59 -3.84
CA VAL A 129 -1.96 8.40 -4.48
C VAL A 129 -2.41 9.68 -5.19
N ALA A 130 -3.13 9.53 -6.29
CA ALA A 130 -3.75 10.66 -6.94
C ALA A 130 -4.84 11.25 -6.02
N LYS A 131 -4.86 12.58 -5.90
CA LYS A 131 -5.87 13.31 -5.15
C LYS A 131 -7.21 13.23 -5.88
N ASP A 132 -8.28 12.88 -5.18
CA ASP A 132 -9.62 12.89 -5.76
C ASP A 132 -9.97 14.32 -6.23
N GLY A 133 -10.44 14.44 -7.46
CA GLY A 133 -10.83 15.73 -8.05
C GLY A 133 -9.70 16.54 -8.68
N VAL A 134 -8.46 16.08 -8.60
CA VAL A 134 -7.41 16.54 -9.50
C VAL A 134 -7.34 15.51 -10.63
N CYS A 135 -8.12 15.73 -11.67
CA CYS A 135 -7.59 15.42 -12.99
C CYS A 135 -6.21 16.05 -12.99
N PRO A 136 -5.10 15.37 -13.30
CA PRO A 136 -3.88 16.08 -13.56
C PRO A 136 -4.22 17.13 -14.62
N ALA A 137 -4.47 18.35 -14.14
CA ALA A 137 -4.52 19.49 -15.01
C ALA A 137 -3.15 19.50 -15.65
N GLU A 138 -3.12 19.42 -16.96
CA GLU A 138 -1.91 19.47 -17.76
C GLU A 138 -1.09 18.13 -17.81
N TYR A 139 -1.74 17.05 -18.22
CA TYR A 139 -1.13 16.46 -19.40
C TYR A 139 -1.51 17.40 -20.55
N GLU A 140 -0.71 18.40 -20.81
CA GLU A 140 -0.55 18.85 -22.17
C GLU A 140 -0.08 17.62 -22.96
N PHE A 141 -1.05 16.84 -23.40
CA PHE A 141 -0.81 15.98 -24.54
C PHE A 141 -0.55 16.95 -25.67
N LEU A 142 0.70 17.23 -25.94
CA LEU A 142 1.13 17.80 -27.20
C LEU A 142 0.77 16.79 -28.30
N VAL A 143 -0.52 16.69 -28.57
CA VAL A 143 -1.04 16.01 -29.74
C VAL A 143 -0.77 16.96 -30.91
N ASN A 144 0.43 16.87 -31.45
CA ASN A 144 0.92 17.84 -32.41
C ASN A 144 0.88 17.34 -33.87
N ASP A 145 0.18 16.25 -34.17
CA ASP A 145 0.22 15.66 -35.51
C ASP A 145 -1.12 15.18 -36.08
N GLY A 146 -2.25 15.60 -35.50
CA GLY A 146 -3.58 15.41 -36.11
C GLY A 146 -4.10 13.98 -36.19
N GLU A 147 -3.45 13.01 -35.55
CA GLU A 147 -3.86 11.61 -35.59
C GLU A 147 -4.77 11.18 -34.42
N TYR A 148 -5.04 12.06 -33.47
CA TYR A 148 -5.81 11.72 -32.27
C TYR A 148 -6.91 12.75 -32.01
N ASN A 149 -8.12 12.28 -31.77
CA ASN A 149 -9.23 13.12 -31.31
C ASN A 149 -9.55 12.74 -29.85
N LEU A 150 -9.71 13.75 -29.02
CA LEU A 150 -10.19 13.60 -27.66
C LEU A 150 -11.59 14.20 -27.59
N ASP A 151 -12.60 13.35 -27.47
CA ASP A 151 -13.99 13.77 -27.38
C ASP A 151 -14.55 13.51 -25.97
N PHE A 152 -15.30 14.49 -25.45
CA PHE A 152 -16.02 14.32 -24.21
C PHE A 152 -17.41 13.74 -24.47
N ASN A 153 -17.67 12.54 -23.93
CA ASN A 153 -18.99 11.95 -24.00
C ASN A 153 -19.85 12.46 -22.84
N GLU A 154 -20.81 13.30 -23.13
CA GLU A 154 -21.68 13.93 -22.12
C GLU A 154 -22.63 12.95 -21.44
N ASP A 155 -23.07 11.90 -22.10
CA ASP A 155 -24.01 10.91 -21.57
C ASP A 155 -23.38 10.09 -20.44
N TYR A 156 -22.10 9.75 -20.58
CA TYR A 156 -21.36 8.94 -19.63
C TYR A 156 -20.40 9.78 -18.77
N LYS A 157 -20.23 11.08 -19.06
CA LYS A 157 -19.25 11.98 -18.41
C LYS A 157 -17.84 11.44 -18.43
N ILE A 158 -17.43 10.88 -19.56
CA ILE A 158 -16.10 10.31 -19.79
C ILE A 158 -15.42 10.99 -20.96
N TRP A 159 -14.10 11.04 -20.92
CA TRP A 159 -13.30 11.41 -22.06
C TRP A 159 -12.96 10.15 -22.86
N VAL A 160 -13.18 10.19 -24.16
CA VAL A 160 -12.86 9.10 -25.09
C VAL A 160 -11.70 9.54 -25.95
N TRP A 161 -10.63 8.80 -25.90
CA TRP A 161 -9.48 9.01 -26.76
C TRP A 161 -9.52 8.03 -27.92
N HIS A 162 -9.79 8.56 -29.09
CA HIS A 162 -9.84 7.76 -30.31
C HIS A 162 -8.43 7.66 -30.90
N THR A 163 -7.92 6.45 -31.04
CA THR A 163 -6.66 6.16 -31.72
C THR A 163 -6.93 5.28 -32.92
N GLN A 164 -6.02 5.24 -33.89
CA GLN A 164 -6.17 4.35 -35.05
C GLN A 164 -6.22 2.85 -34.67
N ALA A 165 -5.76 2.48 -33.48
CA ALA A 165 -5.68 1.10 -33.04
C ALA A 165 -6.78 0.68 -32.06
N ARG A 166 -7.30 1.60 -31.21
CA ARG A 166 -8.31 1.34 -30.17
C ARG A 166 -8.80 2.60 -29.50
N ASP A 167 -9.99 2.56 -28.93
CA ASP A 167 -10.51 3.60 -28.05
C ASP A 167 -10.00 3.41 -26.63
N ILE A 168 -9.55 4.50 -26.01
CA ILE A 168 -9.14 4.52 -24.60
C ILE A 168 -10.14 5.38 -23.85
N PHE A 169 -10.82 4.78 -22.87
CA PHE A 169 -11.79 5.47 -22.04
C PHE A 169 -11.13 6.01 -20.79
N ILE A 170 -11.29 7.32 -20.56
CA ILE A 170 -10.81 7.98 -19.34
C ILE A 170 -12.04 8.36 -18.53
N ILE A 171 -12.29 7.60 -17.48
CA ILE A 171 -13.41 7.86 -16.55
C ILE A 171 -13.03 9.03 -15.63
N LYS A 172 -13.93 10.00 -15.51
CA LYS A 172 -13.75 11.17 -14.68
C LYS A 172 -14.13 10.91 -13.21
#